data_3f889585f3f18b0fdfc42a70d28ced42
#
_entry.id   3f889585f3f18b0fdfc42a70d28ced42
#
_cell.length_a   1.000
_cell.length_b   1.000
_cell.length_c   1.000
_cell.angle_alpha   90.00
_cell.angle_beta   90.00
_cell.angle_gamma   90.00
#
_symmetry.space_group_name_H-M   'P 1'
#
loop_
_entity.id
_entity.type
_entity.pdbx_description
1 polymer ?
#
loop_
_entity_poly.entity_id
_entity_poly.type
_entity_poly.pdbx_seq_one_letter_code
_entity_poly.pdbx_strand_id
1 'polypeptide(L)'
;PFWAQLFLVLKLNAVYSAWWFLLILAFLVVSTSLCIARNTPKILVDLKVYKENIREQSLRSFHHKAEGSLAEPAEAAARRIGSTLASGGWKVKLQQRDSAKGAGPGWMVAAKAGAVNKIGYIAAHSAIVLICLGGLFDGDLIVRAQMLLGGKTRYAGSGLISEVKPEHRLSERNPTFRGNLVVAEGTQSGTAILSQSDGVLLQDLP
;
A
#
# COMPACT_ATOMS: atom_id res chain seq x y z
N PRO A 1 12.07 1.37 -40.27
CA PRO A 1 13.24 1.62 -39.44
C PRO A 1 13.16 0.75 -38.19
N PHE A 2 14.23 0.05 -37.85
CA PHE A 2 14.33 -0.92 -36.72
C PHE A 2 13.77 -0.34 -35.41
N TRP A 3 14.11 0.87 -35.05
CA TRP A 3 13.66 1.52 -33.82
C TRP A 3 12.14 1.69 -33.76
N ALA A 4 11.49 2.04 -34.84
CA ALA A 4 10.03 2.19 -34.85
C ALA A 4 9.33 0.84 -34.61
N GLN A 5 9.84 -0.24 -35.20
CA GLN A 5 9.31 -1.59 -34.97
C GLN A 5 9.52 -2.02 -33.51
N LEU A 6 10.72 -1.79 -32.93
CA LEU A 6 11.00 -2.08 -31.54
C LEU A 6 10.05 -1.35 -30.59
N PHE A 7 9.81 -0.05 -30.83
CA PHE A 7 8.85 0.75 -30.04
C PHE A 7 7.43 0.17 -30.10
N LEU A 8 6.97 -0.25 -31.26
CA LEU A 8 5.64 -0.83 -31.41
C LEU A 8 5.53 -2.23 -30.81
N VAL A 9 6.54 -3.08 -30.97
CA VAL A 9 6.56 -4.43 -30.39
C VAL A 9 6.56 -4.36 -28.85
N LEU A 10 7.34 -3.46 -28.29
CA LEU A 10 7.37 -3.22 -26.84
C LEU A 10 6.16 -2.41 -26.34
N LYS A 11 5.28 -1.96 -27.24
CA LYS A 11 4.12 -1.10 -26.91
C LYS A 11 4.51 0.15 -26.11
N LEU A 12 5.66 0.78 -26.43
CA LEU A 12 6.13 1.96 -25.72
C LEU A 12 5.25 3.20 -26.01
N ASN A 13 4.48 3.19 -27.09
CA ASN A 13 3.45 4.17 -27.40
C ASN A 13 2.20 4.03 -26.50
N ALA A 14 2.04 2.89 -25.80
CA ALA A 14 0.89 2.60 -24.96
C ALA A 14 1.32 1.78 -23.72
N VAL A 15 2.31 2.27 -23.00
CA VAL A 15 2.96 1.56 -21.87
C VAL A 15 1.96 1.09 -20.83
N TYR A 16 1.01 1.95 -20.46
CA TYR A 16 -0.01 1.62 -19.46
C TYR A 16 -0.93 0.46 -19.86
N SER A 17 -1.01 0.15 -21.16
CA SER A 17 -1.74 -0.99 -21.69
C SER A 17 -0.83 -2.18 -22.03
N ALA A 18 0.49 -2.06 -21.89
CA ALA A 18 1.42 -3.14 -22.20
C ALA A 18 1.33 -4.25 -21.14
N TRP A 19 1.25 -5.49 -21.58
CA TRP A 19 1.09 -6.66 -20.69
C TRP A 19 2.22 -6.79 -19.66
N TRP A 20 3.46 -6.52 -20.07
CA TRP A 20 4.63 -6.58 -19.20
C TRP A 20 4.58 -5.49 -18.11
N PHE A 21 4.09 -4.29 -18.45
CA PHE A 21 3.92 -3.21 -17.50
C PHE A 21 2.84 -3.54 -16.45
N LEU A 22 1.69 -4.06 -16.90
CA LEU A 22 0.62 -4.50 -16.02
C LEU A 22 1.08 -5.64 -15.08
N LEU A 23 1.93 -6.55 -15.59
CA LEU A 23 2.51 -7.62 -14.79
C LEU A 23 3.43 -7.06 -13.69
N ILE A 24 4.27 -6.08 -14.01
CA ILE A 24 5.11 -5.38 -13.04
C ILE A 24 4.25 -4.69 -11.97
N LEU A 25 3.20 -3.97 -12.36
CA LEU A 25 2.29 -3.33 -11.42
C LEU A 25 1.60 -4.35 -10.52
N ALA A 26 1.12 -5.46 -11.06
CA ALA A 26 0.50 -6.53 -10.27
C ALA A 26 1.51 -7.12 -9.26
N PHE A 27 2.74 -7.37 -9.69
CA PHE A 27 3.81 -7.83 -8.82
C PHE A 27 4.09 -6.83 -7.70
N LEU A 28 4.16 -5.53 -8.01
CA LEU A 28 4.37 -4.47 -7.02
C LEU A 28 3.23 -4.40 -6.00
N VAL A 29 1.98 -4.52 -6.45
CA VAL A 29 0.81 -4.56 -5.56
C VAL A 29 0.93 -5.71 -4.57
N VAL A 30 1.18 -6.92 -5.07
CA VAL A 30 1.31 -8.11 -4.22
C VAL A 30 2.48 -7.98 -3.25
N SER A 31 3.68 -7.68 -3.78
CA SER A 31 4.90 -7.58 -2.99
C SER A 31 4.81 -6.50 -1.90
N THR A 32 4.31 -5.31 -2.25
CA THR A 32 4.18 -4.20 -1.31
C THR A 32 3.09 -4.47 -0.28
N SER A 33 1.97 -5.08 -0.68
CA SER A 33 0.90 -5.48 0.24
C SER A 33 1.38 -6.52 1.26
N LEU A 34 2.16 -7.51 0.84
CA LEU A 34 2.79 -8.48 1.74
C LEU A 34 3.78 -7.80 2.70
N CYS A 35 4.52 -6.81 2.21
CA CYS A 35 5.44 -6.02 3.02
C CYS A 35 4.68 -5.24 4.12
N ILE A 36 3.58 -4.59 3.77
CA ILE A 36 2.69 -3.91 4.73
C ILE A 36 2.13 -4.90 5.75
N ALA A 37 1.55 -6.01 5.29
CA ALA A 37 0.95 -7.02 6.16
C ALA A 37 1.95 -7.59 7.16
N ARG A 38 3.19 -7.82 6.74
CA ARG A 38 4.26 -8.35 7.59
C ARG A 38 4.77 -7.35 8.62
N ASN A 39 4.87 -6.06 8.26
CA ASN A 39 5.48 -5.05 9.11
C ASN A 39 4.46 -4.33 10.00
N THR A 40 3.21 -4.18 9.58
CA THR A 40 2.17 -3.47 10.35
C THR A 40 2.01 -4.01 11.78
N PRO A 41 1.89 -5.31 12.05
CA PRO A 41 1.76 -5.81 13.42
C PRO A 41 2.95 -5.42 14.31
N LYS A 42 4.18 -5.50 13.76
CA LYS A 42 5.40 -5.12 14.47
C LYS A 42 5.40 -3.63 14.81
N ILE A 43 5.02 -2.79 13.86
CA ILE A 43 4.93 -1.34 14.07
C ILE A 43 3.88 -1.00 15.12
N LEU A 44 2.71 -1.65 15.09
CA LEU A 44 1.66 -1.45 16.08
C LEU A 44 2.09 -1.87 17.50
N VAL A 45 2.82 -2.97 17.62
CA VAL A 45 3.42 -3.39 18.89
C VAL A 45 4.45 -2.37 19.37
N ASP A 46 5.35 -1.92 18.49
CA ASP A 46 6.36 -0.90 18.85
C ASP A 46 5.74 0.44 19.27
N LEU A 47 4.54 0.78 18.76
CA LEU A 47 3.81 1.98 19.22
C LEU A 47 3.30 1.85 20.66
N LYS A 48 3.03 0.63 21.13
CA LYS A 48 2.47 0.37 22.47
C LYS A 48 3.54 0.00 23.50
N VAL A 49 4.51 -0.80 23.12
CA VAL A 49 5.53 -1.36 24.02
C VAL A 49 6.70 -0.42 24.20
N TYR A 50 7.17 -0.27 25.44
CA TYR A 50 8.32 0.55 25.82
C TYR A 50 9.60 -0.27 26.05
N LYS A 51 9.55 -1.61 25.84
CA LYS A 51 10.62 -2.55 26.19
C LYS A 51 11.02 -2.48 27.66
N GLU A 52 10.06 -2.13 28.51
CA GLU A 52 10.25 -1.99 29.95
C GLU A 52 10.66 -3.29 30.64
N ASN A 53 10.47 -4.45 30.01
CA ASN A 53 10.80 -5.77 30.56
C ASN A 53 12.18 -6.29 30.16
N ILE A 54 13.06 -5.44 29.64
CA ILE A 54 14.43 -5.83 29.30
C ILE A 54 15.21 -6.23 30.57
N ARG A 55 15.92 -7.35 30.52
CA ARG A 55 16.79 -7.82 31.60
C ARG A 55 18.00 -6.91 31.74
N GLU A 56 18.49 -6.72 32.98
CA GLU A 56 19.69 -5.91 33.28
C GLU A 56 20.90 -6.37 32.46
N GLN A 57 21.12 -7.69 32.38
CA GLN A 57 22.21 -8.25 31.60
C GLN A 57 22.14 -7.86 30.10
N SER A 58 20.93 -7.74 29.54
CA SER A 58 20.74 -7.29 28.15
C SER A 58 21.05 -5.80 27.99
N LEU A 59 20.78 -4.97 29.02
CA LEU A 59 21.14 -3.55 28.99
C LEU A 59 22.67 -3.38 28.93
N ARG A 60 23.41 -4.23 29.65
CA ARG A 60 24.88 -4.23 29.64
C ARG A 60 25.47 -4.61 28.27
N SER A 61 24.72 -5.30 27.43
CA SER A 61 25.14 -5.71 26.08
C SER A 61 24.90 -4.65 25.02
N PHE A 62 24.23 -3.53 25.34
CA PHE A 62 23.98 -2.46 24.36
C PHE A 62 25.27 -1.73 23.99
N HIS A 63 25.37 -1.35 22.71
CA HIS A 63 26.52 -0.65 22.18
C HIS A 63 26.69 0.76 22.80
N HIS A 64 25.57 1.45 23.00
CA HIS A 64 25.53 2.74 23.68
C HIS A 64 25.03 2.54 25.11
N LYS A 65 25.93 2.56 26.06
CA LYS A 65 25.64 2.46 27.49
C LYS A 65 26.53 3.40 28.28
N ALA A 66 26.01 3.84 29.41
CA ALA A 66 26.79 4.55 30.42
C ALA A 66 26.37 4.04 31.81
N GLU A 67 27.29 3.99 32.73
CA GLU A 67 27.07 3.60 34.11
C GLU A 67 27.54 4.72 35.04
N GLY A 68 26.81 4.95 36.10
CA GLY A 68 27.13 5.99 37.07
C GLY A 68 26.43 5.71 38.42
N SER A 69 26.92 6.33 39.49
CA SER A 69 26.31 6.29 40.82
C SER A 69 25.62 7.63 41.11
N LEU A 70 24.46 7.56 41.76
CA LEU A 70 23.69 8.74 42.19
C LEU A 70 23.54 8.66 43.71
N ALA A 71 23.70 9.78 44.38
CA ALA A 71 23.56 9.91 45.82
C ALA A 71 22.11 10.22 46.27
N GLU A 72 21.14 9.63 45.58
CA GLU A 72 19.73 9.84 45.86
C GLU A 72 18.96 8.50 45.85
N PRO A 73 17.77 8.39 46.47
CA PRO A 73 16.95 7.19 46.44
C PRO A 73 16.57 6.83 45.02
N ALA A 74 16.53 5.51 44.72
CA ALA A 74 16.28 5.00 43.36
C ALA A 74 14.96 5.51 42.75
N GLU A 75 13.91 5.66 43.54
CA GLU A 75 12.64 6.19 43.09
C GLU A 75 12.74 7.68 42.70
N ALA A 76 13.40 8.49 43.53
CA ALA A 76 13.57 9.92 43.25
C ALA A 76 14.40 10.13 41.98
N ALA A 77 15.49 9.37 41.81
CA ALA A 77 16.29 9.36 40.60
C ALA A 77 15.47 8.97 39.37
N ALA A 78 14.68 7.90 39.45
CA ALA A 78 13.83 7.44 38.35
C ALA A 78 12.77 8.50 37.97
N ARG A 79 12.12 9.12 38.94
CA ARG A 79 11.14 10.20 38.68
C ARG A 79 11.80 11.42 38.05
N ARG A 80 12.95 11.85 38.54
CA ARG A 80 13.71 12.98 37.98
C ARG A 80 14.18 12.72 36.56
N ILE A 81 14.76 11.54 36.28
CA ILE A 81 15.16 11.15 34.93
C ILE A 81 13.94 11.08 34.02
N GLY A 82 12.84 10.50 34.52
CA GLY A 82 11.60 10.40 33.74
C GLY A 82 11.02 11.77 33.38
N SER A 83 11.00 12.72 34.32
CA SER A 83 10.51 14.09 34.07
C SER A 83 11.41 14.85 33.09
N THR A 84 12.73 14.71 33.20
CA THR A 84 13.68 15.30 32.25
C THR A 84 13.49 14.76 30.83
N LEU A 85 13.30 13.45 30.68
CA LEU A 85 13.02 12.86 29.38
C LEU A 85 11.66 13.30 28.83
N ALA A 86 10.63 13.38 29.68
CA ALA A 86 9.31 13.83 29.28
C ALA A 86 9.31 15.30 28.82
N SER A 87 10.05 16.19 29.52
CA SER A 87 10.21 17.57 29.06
C SER A 87 10.95 17.71 27.75
N GLY A 88 11.82 16.73 27.43
CA GLY A 88 12.48 16.59 26.13
C GLY A 88 11.60 15.98 25.02
N GLY A 89 10.30 15.77 25.24
CA GLY A 89 9.36 15.23 24.26
C GLY A 89 9.34 13.70 24.15
N TRP A 90 9.99 12.99 25.07
CA TRP A 90 9.96 11.53 25.12
C TRP A 90 8.69 11.03 25.83
N LYS A 91 8.10 9.95 25.34
CA LYS A 91 7.07 9.22 26.06
C LYS A 91 7.75 8.30 27.06
N VAL A 92 7.45 8.45 28.34
CA VAL A 92 8.16 7.77 29.44
C VAL A 92 7.22 6.81 30.15
N LYS A 93 7.75 5.65 30.54
CA LYS A 93 7.10 4.68 31.43
C LYS A 93 8.07 4.32 32.54
N LEU A 94 7.58 4.46 33.77
CA LEU A 94 8.30 4.05 34.99
C LEU A 94 7.76 2.71 35.45
N GLN A 95 8.65 1.80 35.83
CA GLN A 95 8.29 0.49 36.36
C GLN A 95 9.21 0.11 37.51
N GLN A 96 8.61 -0.24 38.64
CA GLN A 96 9.34 -0.81 39.76
C GLN A 96 9.69 -2.27 39.43
N ARG A 97 10.89 -2.68 39.80
CA ARG A 97 11.39 -4.04 39.57
C ARG A 97 12.02 -4.58 40.84
N ASP A 98 11.86 -5.87 41.07
CA ASP A 98 12.61 -6.57 42.08
C ASP A 98 14.06 -6.76 41.59
N SER A 99 15.02 -6.37 42.44
CA SER A 99 16.42 -6.55 42.14
C SER A 99 16.78 -8.03 42.24
N ALA A 100 17.36 -8.60 41.18
CA ALA A 100 17.79 -9.99 41.15
C ALA A 100 18.87 -10.37 42.21
N LYS A 101 19.42 -9.42 42.94
CA LYS A 101 20.52 -9.61 43.92
C LYS A 101 20.21 -9.17 45.34
N GLY A 102 18.93 -9.04 45.71
CA GLY A 102 18.58 -8.67 47.08
C GLY A 102 18.91 -7.23 47.51
N ALA A 103 19.25 -6.37 46.59
CA ALA A 103 19.62 -4.97 46.83
C ALA A 103 18.41 -3.99 46.92
N GLY A 104 17.24 -4.51 47.28
CA GLY A 104 16.01 -3.70 47.35
C GLY A 104 15.32 -3.48 45.99
N PRO A 105 14.16 -2.81 45.96
CA PRO A 105 13.41 -2.56 44.77
C PRO A 105 14.18 -1.63 43.82
N GLY A 106 14.39 -2.09 42.58
CA GLY A 106 14.95 -1.30 41.49
C GLY A 106 13.87 -0.56 40.69
N TRP A 107 14.28 0.42 39.89
CA TRP A 107 13.39 1.15 39.00
C TRP A 107 13.90 1.08 37.54
N MET A 108 12.96 0.89 36.63
CA MET A 108 13.21 0.97 35.20
C MET A 108 12.53 2.23 34.65
N VAL A 109 13.33 3.06 33.99
CA VAL A 109 12.84 4.21 33.22
C VAL A 109 12.95 3.82 31.77
N ALA A 110 11.83 3.55 31.11
CA ALA A 110 11.76 3.26 29.69
C ALA A 110 11.22 4.46 28.94
N ALA A 111 11.97 4.98 28.00
CA ALA A 111 11.57 6.14 27.21
C ALA A 111 11.68 5.86 25.71
N LYS A 112 10.75 6.41 24.93
CA LYS A 112 10.77 6.33 23.49
C LYS A 112 10.33 7.63 22.84
N ALA A 113 10.96 7.97 21.70
CA ALA A 113 10.57 9.09 20.87
C ALA A 113 10.51 8.64 19.40
N GLY A 114 9.79 9.37 18.57
CA GLY A 114 9.76 9.13 17.13
C GLY A 114 9.06 7.85 16.67
N ALA A 115 8.45 7.05 17.56
CA ALA A 115 7.78 5.81 17.19
C ALA A 115 6.64 6.02 16.17
N VAL A 116 6.00 7.20 16.21
CA VAL A 116 4.93 7.60 15.28
C VAL A 116 5.44 7.71 13.84
N ASN A 117 6.73 8.02 13.64
CA ASN A 117 7.33 8.12 12.30
C ASN A 117 7.26 6.79 11.53
N LYS A 118 7.16 5.66 12.24
CA LYS A 118 6.96 4.33 11.62
C LYS A 118 5.61 4.21 10.90
N ILE A 119 4.60 5.02 11.27
CA ILE A 119 3.32 5.07 10.56
C ILE A 119 3.51 5.63 9.15
N GLY A 120 4.47 6.56 8.98
CA GLY A 120 4.83 7.08 7.66
C GLY A 120 5.27 5.98 6.68
N TYR A 121 5.92 4.94 7.18
CA TYR A 121 6.26 3.77 6.36
C TYR A 121 4.99 3.07 5.81
N ILE A 122 3.99 2.83 6.68
CA ILE A 122 2.72 2.21 6.26
C ILE A 122 2.00 3.11 5.26
N ALA A 123 1.92 4.41 5.55
CA ALA A 123 1.26 5.37 4.67
C ALA A 123 1.91 5.44 3.28
N ALA A 124 3.24 5.53 3.21
CA ALA A 124 3.97 5.57 1.94
C ALA A 124 3.78 4.30 1.11
N HIS A 125 3.88 3.12 1.74
CA HIS A 125 3.68 1.85 1.04
C HIS A 125 2.23 1.65 0.60
N SER A 126 1.26 2.09 1.41
CA SER A 126 -0.16 2.06 1.03
C SER A 126 -0.44 2.98 -0.16
N ALA A 127 0.18 4.16 -0.21
CA ALA A 127 0.07 5.05 -1.35
C ALA A 127 0.61 4.41 -2.64
N ILE A 128 1.75 3.72 -2.58
CA ILE A 128 2.30 2.98 -3.72
C ILE A 128 1.32 1.91 -4.20
N VAL A 129 0.73 1.13 -3.27
CA VAL A 129 -0.28 0.12 -3.63
C VAL A 129 -1.48 0.76 -4.32
N LEU A 130 -2.00 1.87 -3.80
CA LEU A 130 -3.13 2.58 -4.41
C LEU A 130 -2.81 3.11 -5.81
N ILE A 131 -1.62 3.69 -6.00
CA ILE A 131 -1.17 4.17 -7.32
C ILE A 131 -1.06 3.00 -8.30
N CYS A 132 -0.45 1.89 -7.89
CA CYS A 132 -0.33 0.71 -8.74
C CYS A 132 -1.68 0.09 -9.08
N LEU A 133 -2.61 0.02 -8.12
CA LEU A 133 -3.99 -0.42 -8.37
C LEU A 133 -4.68 0.50 -9.38
N GLY A 134 -4.55 1.82 -9.22
CA GLY A 134 -5.07 2.79 -10.18
C GLY A 134 -4.53 2.53 -11.59
N GLY A 135 -3.22 2.29 -11.73
CA GLY A 135 -2.60 1.95 -13.01
C GLY A 135 -3.10 0.62 -13.60
N LEU A 136 -3.37 -0.38 -12.77
CA LEU A 136 -3.96 -1.65 -13.23
C LEU A 136 -5.38 -1.46 -13.76
N PHE A 137 -6.20 -0.66 -13.08
CA PHE A 137 -7.55 -0.33 -13.57
C PHE A 137 -7.50 0.50 -14.85
N ASP A 138 -6.59 1.46 -14.93
CA ASP A 138 -6.37 2.29 -16.12
C ASP A 138 -5.90 1.46 -17.34
N GLY A 139 -5.19 0.38 -17.11
CA GLY A 139 -4.73 -0.56 -18.14
C GLY A 139 -5.77 -1.55 -18.65
N ASP A 140 -7.06 -1.31 -18.40
CA ASP A 140 -8.17 -2.18 -18.82
C ASP A 140 -8.10 -3.62 -18.26
N LEU A 141 -7.48 -3.80 -17.10
CA LEU A 141 -7.28 -5.13 -16.52
C LEU A 141 -8.59 -5.91 -16.38
N ILE A 142 -9.67 -5.24 -15.94
CA ILE A 142 -10.98 -5.85 -15.75
C ILE A 142 -11.57 -6.30 -17.09
N VAL A 143 -11.50 -5.45 -18.12
CA VAL A 143 -11.97 -5.77 -19.47
C VAL A 143 -11.19 -6.95 -20.04
N ARG A 144 -9.87 -6.96 -19.87
CA ARG A 144 -9.00 -8.07 -20.29
C ARG A 144 -9.33 -9.38 -19.55
N ALA A 145 -9.61 -9.31 -18.26
CA ALA A 145 -10.05 -10.48 -17.51
C ALA A 145 -11.40 -11.00 -17.99
N GLN A 146 -12.35 -10.13 -18.32
CA GLN A 146 -13.64 -10.51 -18.90
C GLN A 146 -13.49 -11.14 -20.29
N MET A 147 -12.54 -10.65 -21.10
CA MET A 147 -12.22 -11.27 -22.39
C MET A 147 -11.62 -12.67 -22.22
N LEU A 148 -10.68 -12.81 -21.29
CA LEU A 148 -9.97 -14.07 -21.07
C LEU A 148 -10.85 -15.15 -20.40
N LEU A 149 -11.61 -14.76 -19.37
CA LEU A 149 -12.38 -15.69 -18.53
C LEU A 149 -13.86 -15.77 -18.92
N GLY A 150 -14.42 -14.68 -19.46
CA GLY A 150 -15.84 -14.55 -19.78
C GLY A 150 -16.17 -14.77 -21.26
N GLY A 151 -15.20 -15.16 -22.08
CA GLY A 151 -15.42 -15.41 -23.52
C GLY A 151 -15.82 -14.16 -24.31
N LYS A 152 -15.56 -12.96 -23.79
CA LYS A 152 -15.86 -11.71 -24.49
C LYS A 152 -14.82 -11.49 -25.61
N THR A 153 -15.30 -11.15 -26.79
CA THR A 153 -14.46 -10.91 -27.98
C THR A 153 -14.69 -9.51 -28.52
N ARG A 154 -13.69 -8.98 -29.20
CA ARG A 154 -13.78 -7.65 -29.84
C ARG A 154 -14.62 -7.72 -31.09
N TYR A 155 -15.40 -6.68 -31.33
CA TYR A 155 -16.11 -6.50 -32.58
C TYR A 155 -15.26 -5.68 -33.55
N ALA A 156 -14.95 -6.25 -34.69
CA ALA A 156 -14.19 -5.61 -35.76
C ALA A 156 -15.02 -5.39 -37.03
N GLY A 157 -16.34 -5.67 -36.96
CA GLY A 157 -17.25 -5.50 -38.08
C GLY A 157 -17.77 -4.07 -38.27
N SER A 158 -18.53 -3.87 -39.32
CA SER A 158 -19.33 -2.67 -39.61
C SER A 158 -20.80 -3.04 -39.52
N GLY A 159 -21.64 -2.19 -38.92
CA GLY A 159 -23.05 -2.45 -38.73
C GLY A 159 -23.69 -1.58 -37.66
N LEU A 160 -24.97 -1.80 -37.38
CA LEU A 160 -25.68 -1.10 -36.36
C LEU A 160 -25.29 -1.62 -34.97
N ILE A 161 -25.13 -0.71 -34.01
CA ILE A 161 -24.80 -1.06 -32.61
C ILE A 161 -25.84 -2.03 -32.03
N SER A 162 -27.11 -1.91 -32.43
CA SER A 162 -28.20 -2.78 -31.99
C SER A 162 -28.07 -4.24 -32.43
N GLU A 163 -27.33 -4.50 -33.53
CA GLU A 163 -27.16 -5.84 -34.10
C GLU A 163 -25.91 -6.55 -33.55
N VAL A 164 -25.09 -5.87 -32.76
CA VAL A 164 -23.87 -6.44 -32.22
C VAL A 164 -24.21 -7.47 -31.15
N LYS A 165 -23.66 -8.69 -31.32
CA LYS A 165 -23.92 -9.84 -30.46
C LYS A 165 -23.49 -9.61 -29.01
N PRO A 166 -24.10 -10.32 -28.05
CA PRO A 166 -23.77 -10.18 -26.61
C PRO A 166 -22.31 -10.52 -26.26
N GLU A 167 -21.63 -11.34 -27.09
CA GLU A 167 -20.21 -11.68 -26.90
C GLU A 167 -19.27 -10.46 -27.04
N HIS A 168 -19.74 -9.41 -27.72
CA HIS A 168 -19.01 -8.16 -27.92
C HIS A 168 -19.47 -7.05 -26.98
N ARG A 169 -20.40 -7.36 -26.06
CA ARG A 169 -20.96 -6.40 -25.09
C ARG A 169 -20.50 -6.73 -23.70
N LEU A 170 -20.08 -5.71 -22.95
CA LEU A 170 -19.80 -5.80 -21.53
C LEU A 170 -21.10 -5.64 -20.73
N SER A 171 -21.10 -6.13 -19.50
CA SER A 171 -22.23 -5.96 -18.58
C SER A 171 -22.40 -4.50 -18.19
N GLU A 172 -23.64 -4.04 -17.97
CA GLU A 172 -23.95 -2.72 -17.39
C GLU A 172 -23.26 -2.47 -16.05
N ARG A 173 -22.97 -3.54 -15.30
CA ARG A 173 -22.26 -3.49 -14.02
C ARG A 173 -20.74 -3.49 -14.16
N ASN A 174 -20.21 -3.40 -15.37
CA ASN A 174 -18.77 -3.30 -15.56
C ASN A 174 -18.26 -1.99 -14.94
N PRO A 175 -17.27 -2.05 -14.01
CA PRO A 175 -16.76 -0.86 -13.33
C PRO A 175 -15.81 -0.02 -14.19
N THR A 176 -15.56 -0.41 -15.43
CA THR A 176 -14.66 0.29 -16.35
C THR A 176 -15.44 1.35 -17.13
N PHE A 177 -15.10 2.63 -16.93
CA PHE A 177 -15.79 3.76 -17.55
C PHE A 177 -14.99 4.42 -18.67
N ARG A 178 -14.03 3.73 -19.27
CA ARG A 178 -13.29 4.23 -20.43
C ARG A 178 -14.00 3.84 -21.72
N GLY A 179 -14.82 4.73 -22.21
CA GLY A 179 -15.50 4.56 -23.49
C GLY A 179 -15.83 5.90 -24.12
N ASN A 180 -16.00 5.91 -25.42
CA ASN A 180 -16.51 7.03 -26.15
C ASN A 180 -18.02 6.88 -26.30
N LEU A 181 -18.78 7.90 -25.94
CA LEU A 181 -20.20 7.98 -26.20
C LEU A 181 -20.40 8.82 -27.46
N VAL A 182 -20.98 8.23 -28.48
CA VAL A 182 -21.32 8.95 -29.71
C VAL A 182 -22.81 9.27 -29.68
N VAL A 183 -23.15 10.56 -29.59
CA VAL A 183 -24.52 11.05 -29.57
C VAL A 183 -24.67 12.03 -30.72
N ALA A 184 -25.56 11.73 -31.68
CA ALA A 184 -25.91 12.67 -32.73
C ALA A 184 -26.87 13.75 -32.16
N GLU A 185 -26.85 14.95 -32.73
CA GLU A 185 -27.72 16.05 -32.32
C GLU A 185 -29.20 15.65 -32.42
N GLY A 186 -29.93 15.85 -31.32
CA GLY A 186 -31.34 15.46 -31.25
C GLY A 186 -31.61 13.98 -30.98
N THR A 187 -30.58 13.17 -30.69
CA THR A 187 -30.71 11.74 -30.40
C THR A 187 -30.25 11.39 -28.99
N GLN A 188 -30.49 10.14 -28.59
CA GLN A 188 -30.00 9.56 -27.33
C GLN A 188 -29.14 8.34 -27.64
N SER A 189 -28.12 8.09 -26.85
CA SER A 189 -27.32 6.87 -26.93
C SER A 189 -27.15 6.27 -25.54
N GLY A 190 -27.51 5.00 -25.39
CA GLY A 190 -27.32 4.23 -24.17
C GLY A 190 -26.16 3.24 -24.25
N THR A 191 -25.23 3.40 -25.21
CA THR A 191 -24.13 2.46 -25.39
C THR A 191 -22.82 3.21 -25.56
N ALA A 192 -21.85 2.92 -24.71
CA ALA A 192 -20.47 3.39 -24.81
C ALA A 192 -19.62 2.43 -25.66
N ILE A 193 -18.70 3.00 -26.42
CA ILE A 193 -17.77 2.27 -27.29
C ILE A 193 -16.39 2.29 -26.65
N LEU A 194 -15.89 1.13 -26.25
CA LEU A 194 -14.54 0.95 -25.72
C LEU A 194 -13.61 0.55 -26.88
N SER A 195 -12.83 1.49 -27.36
CA SER A 195 -11.88 1.26 -28.45
C SER A 195 -10.66 0.48 -27.94
N GLN A 196 -10.34 -0.59 -28.62
CA GLN A 196 -9.16 -1.44 -28.39
C GLN A 196 -8.30 -1.45 -29.66
N SER A 197 -7.06 -1.97 -29.57
CA SER A 197 -6.13 -2.01 -30.72
C SER A 197 -6.68 -2.73 -31.96
N ASP A 198 -7.54 -3.73 -31.77
CA ASP A 198 -7.97 -4.65 -32.82
C ASP A 198 -9.51 -4.73 -32.95
N GLY A 199 -10.22 -3.69 -32.47
CA GLY A 199 -11.68 -3.64 -32.54
C GLY A 199 -12.27 -2.89 -31.35
N VAL A 200 -13.57 -3.04 -31.15
CA VAL A 200 -14.29 -2.36 -30.08
C VAL A 200 -15.05 -3.35 -29.19
N LEU A 201 -15.27 -2.97 -27.97
CA LEU A 201 -16.25 -3.58 -27.07
C LEU A 201 -17.34 -2.54 -26.79
N LEU A 202 -18.56 -3.00 -26.66
CA LEU A 202 -19.70 -2.15 -26.34
C LEU A 202 -20.06 -2.33 -24.87
N GLN A 203 -20.48 -1.25 -24.24
CA GLN A 203 -21.01 -1.28 -22.88
C GLN A 203 -22.35 -0.55 -22.87
N ASP A 204 -23.40 -1.25 -22.49
CA ASP A 204 -24.70 -0.64 -22.30
C ASP A 204 -24.68 0.15 -21.00
N LEU A 205 -25.20 1.38 -21.04
CA LEU A 205 -25.30 2.29 -19.92
C LEU A 205 -26.69 2.17 -19.30
N PRO A 206 -26.80 2.27 -17.96
CA PRO A 206 -28.09 2.23 -17.27
C PRO A 206 -28.99 3.43 -17.59
#